data_a95ddc0718601beee6c12a2395182de6
#
_entry.id   a95ddc0718601beee6c12a2395182de6
#
_cell.length_a   1.000
_cell.length_b   1.000
_cell.length_c   1.000
_cell.angle_alpha   90.00
_cell.angle_beta   90.00
_cell.angle_gamma   90.00
#
_symmetry.space_group_name_H-M   'P 1'
#
loop_
_entity.id
_entity.type
_entity.pdbx_description
1 polymer ?
#
loop_
_entity_poly.entity_id
_entity_poly.type
_entity_poly.pdbx_seq_one_letter_code
_entity_poly.pdbx_strand_id
1 'polypeptide(L)' 'MTSAFHPAKIGDIIYSLPAVHRRGGVEYYHIKRPEVANYLKPLLESQPYIGAVVQSDEPPENVTIDFSNNTFSAKGA' A
#
# COMPACT_ATOMS: atom_id res chain seq x y z
N MET A 1 15.04 3.64 -2.04
CA MET A 1 13.66 4.10 -2.10
C MET A 1 12.71 2.94 -1.86
N THR A 2 11.76 3.09 -0.95
CA THR A 2 10.86 2.00 -0.61
C THR A 2 9.46 2.28 -1.12
N SER A 3 8.76 1.23 -1.52
CA SER A 3 7.42 1.38 -2.04
C SER A 3 6.58 0.14 -1.77
N ALA A 4 5.26 0.33 -1.75
CA ALA A 4 4.31 -0.76 -1.63
C ALA A 4 3.27 -0.62 -2.73
N PHE A 5 2.66 -1.72 -3.11
CA PHE A 5 1.60 -1.72 -4.12
C PHE A 5 0.46 -2.61 -3.67
N HIS A 6 -0.77 -2.11 -3.77
CA HIS A 6 -1.95 -2.86 -3.37
C HIS A 6 -3.08 -2.68 -4.38
N PRO A 7 -3.58 -3.75 -4.97
CA PRO A 7 -4.63 -3.65 -5.98
C PRO A 7 -6.04 -3.78 -5.43
N ALA A 8 -6.20 -3.97 -4.12
CA ALA A 8 -7.50 -4.31 -3.56
C ALA A 8 -8.27 -3.11 -3.04
N LYS A 9 -9.30 -3.39 -2.24
CA LYS A 9 -10.22 -2.37 -1.75
C LYS A 9 -9.73 -1.75 -0.45
N ILE A 10 -10.52 -0.78 0.03
CA ILE A 10 -10.14 0.02 1.20
C ILE A 10 -9.81 -0.83 2.42
N GLY A 11 -10.69 -1.79 2.74
CA GLY A 11 -10.49 -2.61 3.92
C GLY A 11 -9.20 -3.40 3.87
N ASP A 12 -8.90 -3.96 2.71
CA ASP A 12 -7.68 -4.74 2.55
C ASP A 12 -6.43 -3.88 2.70
N ILE A 13 -6.50 -2.65 2.21
CA ILE A 13 -5.36 -1.75 2.32
C ILE A 13 -5.12 -1.36 3.77
N ILE A 14 -6.19 -1.03 4.49
CA ILE A 14 -6.06 -0.70 5.91
C ILE A 14 -5.50 -1.89 6.68
N TYR A 15 -5.93 -3.08 6.30
CA TYR A 15 -5.47 -4.30 6.94
C TYR A 15 -3.98 -4.55 6.69
N SER A 16 -3.44 -3.99 5.62
CA SER A 16 -2.03 -4.16 5.28
C SER A 16 -1.11 -3.23 6.07
N LEU A 17 -1.66 -2.20 6.70
CA LEU A 17 -0.83 -1.18 7.34
C LEU A 17 0.08 -1.71 8.44
N PRO A 18 -0.37 -2.63 9.30
CA PRO A 18 0.55 -3.19 10.31
C PRO A 18 1.78 -3.84 9.68
N ALA A 19 1.60 -4.51 8.53
CA ALA A 19 2.72 -5.14 7.85
C ALA A 19 3.68 -4.09 7.30
N VAL A 20 3.15 -3.01 6.74
CA VAL A 20 3.98 -1.92 6.24
C VAL A 20 4.76 -1.28 7.37
N HIS A 21 4.09 -1.02 8.48
CA HIS A 21 4.74 -0.41 9.64
C HIS A 21 5.83 -1.30 10.19
N ARG A 22 5.57 -2.59 10.26
CA ARG A 22 6.53 -3.54 10.80
C ARG A 22 7.79 -3.62 9.97
N ARG A 23 7.69 -3.35 8.67
CA ARG A 23 8.84 -3.36 7.78
C ARG A 23 9.57 -2.02 7.72
N GLY A 24 9.19 -1.07 8.56
CA GLY A 24 9.86 0.22 8.60
C GLY A 24 9.21 1.30 7.76
N GLY A 25 8.07 0.99 7.19
CA GLY A 25 7.33 1.97 6.40
C GLY A 25 7.78 2.02 4.94
N VAL A 26 7.13 2.88 4.17
CA VAL A 26 7.44 3.05 2.75
C VAL A 26 7.39 4.53 2.40
N GLU A 27 8.18 4.92 1.42
CA GLU A 27 8.15 6.28 0.91
C GLU A 27 6.94 6.50 0.01
N TYR A 28 6.55 5.48 -0.75
CA TYR A 28 5.42 5.57 -1.65
C TYR A 28 4.51 4.36 -1.47
N TYR A 29 3.20 4.62 -1.38
CA TYR A 29 2.22 3.55 -1.34
C TYR A 29 1.37 3.65 -2.60
N HIS A 30 1.53 2.70 -3.50
CA HIS A 30 0.83 2.69 -4.77
C HIS A 30 -0.47 1.92 -4.66
N ILE A 31 -1.57 2.55 -5.07
CA ILE A 31 -2.88 1.94 -5.00
C ILE A 31 -3.45 1.86 -6.41
N LYS A 32 -3.90 0.69 -6.81
CA LYS A 32 -4.35 0.49 -8.18
C LYS A 32 -5.68 1.17 -8.46
N ARG A 33 -6.62 1.12 -7.52
CA ARG A 33 -7.95 1.65 -7.74
C ARG A 33 -7.96 3.16 -7.48
N PRO A 34 -8.32 3.98 -8.51
CA PRO A 34 -8.26 5.43 -8.32
C PRO A 34 -9.15 5.96 -7.22
N GLU A 35 -10.37 5.42 -7.11
CA GLU A 35 -11.28 5.91 -6.09
C GLU A 35 -10.78 5.55 -4.69
N VAL A 36 -10.12 4.41 -4.56
CA VAL A 36 -9.56 4.00 -3.28
C VAL A 36 -8.36 4.87 -2.94
N ALA A 37 -7.52 5.14 -3.93
CA ALA A 37 -6.36 6.01 -3.72
C ALA A 37 -6.80 7.40 -3.25
N ASN A 38 -7.80 7.96 -3.92
CA ASN A 38 -8.29 9.28 -3.55
C ASN A 38 -8.87 9.29 -2.14
N TYR A 39 -9.61 8.26 -1.78
CA TYR A 39 -10.22 8.18 -0.48
C TYR A 39 -9.21 8.04 0.63
N LEU A 40 -8.21 7.19 0.42
CA LEU A 40 -7.25 6.86 1.47
C LEU A 40 -6.05 7.79 1.52
N LYS A 41 -5.86 8.62 0.50
CA LYS A 41 -4.67 9.46 0.44
C LYS A 41 -4.45 10.28 1.72
N PRO A 42 -5.43 11.04 2.21
CA PRO A 42 -5.18 11.82 3.42
C PRO A 42 -4.94 10.95 4.65
N LEU A 43 -5.64 9.83 4.73
CA LEU A 43 -5.48 8.94 5.88
C LEU A 43 -4.08 8.31 5.90
N LEU A 44 -3.65 7.77 4.78
CA LEU A 44 -2.36 7.09 4.72
C LEU A 44 -1.21 8.07 4.82
N GLU A 45 -1.34 9.21 4.20
CA GLU A 45 -0.26 10.20 4.24
C GLU A 45 -0.08 10.83 5.61
N SER A 46 -1.07 10.67 6.48
CA SER A 46 -0.95 11.14 7.85
C SER A 46 -0.17 10.18 8.74
N GLN A 47 0.10 8.98 8.23
CA GLN A 47 0.86 8.01 9.01
C GLN A 47 2.35 8.30 8.89
N PRO A 48 3.10 8.28 10.02
CA PRO A 48 4.52 8.61 9.97
C PRO A 48 5.35 7.62 9.16
N TYR A 49 4.83 6.43 8.90
CA TYR A 49 5.58 5.42 8.16
C TYR A 49 5.17 5.34 6.69
N ILE A 50 4.38 6.30 6.21
CA ILE A 50 4.03 6.36 4.79
C ILE A 50 4.31 7.77 4.29
N GLY A 51 5.09 7.86 3.21
CA GLY A 51 5.44 9.16 2.65
C GLY A 51 4.34 9.75 1.80
N ALA A 52 4.01 9.09 0.69
CA ALA A 52 3.02 9.60 -0.24
C ALA A 52 2.19 8.46 -0.80
N VAL A 53 0.94 8.76 -1.16
CA VAL A 53 0.05 7.81 -1.82
C VAL A 53 -0.02 8.16 -3.30
N VAL A 54 0.17 7.16 -4.15
CA VAL A 54 0.17 7.33 -5.60
C VAL A 54 -0.78 6.31 -6.21
N GLN A 55 -1.60 6.75 -7.17
CA GLN A 55 -2.43 5.82 -7.91
C GLN A 55 -1.60 5.25 -9.06
N SER A 56 -1.65 3.93 -9.24
CA SER A 56 -0.84 3.28 -10.24
C SER A 56 -1.51 1.99 -10.68
N ASP A 57 -1.65 1.79 -11.99
CA ASP A 57 -2.32 0.59 -12.51
C ASP A 57 -1.48 -0.66 -12.32
N GLU A 58 -0.17 -0.50 -12.22
CA GLU A 58 0.75 -1.61 -12.06
C GLU A 58 1.74 -1.32 -10.97
N PRO A 59 2.33 -2.36 -10.37
CA PRO A 59 3.33 -2.12 -9.35
C PRO A 59 4.56 -1.43 -9.95
N PRO A 60 5.23 -0.60 -9.17
CA PRO A 60 6.46 0.02 -9.65
C PRO A 60 7.53 -1.06 -9.85
N GLU A 61 8.52 -0.70 -10.66
CA GLU A 61 9.54 -1.65 -11.08
C GLU A 61 10.27 -2.29 -9.90
N ASN A 62 10.59 -1.49 -8.89
CA ASN A 62 11.33 -1.98 -7.74
C ASN A 62 10.48 -1.91 -6.46
N VAL A 63 9.29 -2.46 -6.54
CA VAL A 63 8.39 -2.43 -5.40
C VAL A 63 8.97 -3.25 -4.24
N THR A 64 8.93 -2.66 -3.05
CA THR A 64 9.47 -3.30 -1.85
C THR A 64 8.48 -4.31 -1.29
N ILE A 65 7.20 -3.96 -1.23
CA ILE A 65 6.15 -4.83 -0.71
C ILE A 65 5.03 -4.88 -1.74
N ASP A 66 4.79 -6.07 -2.29
CA ASP A 66 3.79 -6.24 -3.33
C ASP A 66 2.61 -7.05 -2.77
N PHE A 67 1.52 -6.35 -2.49
CA PHE A 67 0.33 -6.99 -1.94
C PHE A 67 -0.57 -7.60 -3.02
N SER A 68 -0.17 -7.54 -4.27
CA SER A 68 -0.93 -8.22 -5.32
C SER A 68 -0.76 -9.72 -5.23
N ASN A 69 0.20 -10.17 -4.44
CA ASN A 69 0.41 -11.59 -4.19
C ASN A 69 -0.62 -12.10 -3.18
N ASN A 70 -1.48 -13.00 -3.62
CA ASN A 70 -2.54 -13.52 -2.75
C ASN A 70 -2.03 -14.18 -1.50
N THR A 71 -0.86 -14.76 -1.56
CA THR A 71 -0.28 -15.40 -0.40
C THR A 71 -0.17 -14.44 0.75
N PHE A 72 0.25 -13.24 0.44
CA PHE A 72 0.43 -12.24 1.47
C PHE A 72 -0.90 -11.87 2.10
N SER A 73 -1.89 -11.54 1.28
CA SER A 73 -3.14 -11.06 1.83
C SER A 73 -3.93 -12.18 2.48
N ALA A 74 -3.90 -13.36 1.92
CA ALA A 74 -4.74 -14.43 2.42
C ALA A 74 -4.23 -15.03 3.70
N LYS A 75 -2.93 -15.11 3.82
CA LYS A 75 -2.43 -15.76 4.98
C LYS A 75 -1.84 -14.83 5.88
N GLY A 76 -1.62 -13.80 5.41
CA GLY A 76 -1.12 -12.96 6.20
C GLY A 76 -1.14 -12.38 6.92
N ALA A 77 -2.00 -12.94 6.39
CA ALA A 77 -2.08 -12.22 7.16
C ALA A 77 -1.49 -12.50 8.39
#